data_c03ae996a73cce9b457802efeb29d581
#
_entry.id   c03ae996a73cce9b457802efeb29d581
#
_cell.length_a   1.000
_cell.length_b   1.000
_cell.length_c   1.000
_cell.angle_alpha   90.00
_cell.angle_beta   90.00
_cell.angle_gamma   90.00
#
_symmetry.space_group_name_H-M   'P 1'
#
loop_
_entity.id
_entity.type
_entity.pdbx_description
1 polymer ?
#
loop_
_entity_poly.entity_id
_entity_poly.type
_entity_poly.pdbx_seq_one_letter_code
_entity_poly.pdbx_strand_id
1 'polypeptide(L)'
;MSGGDKAFEQKLIDIIKSEFPQEKQIYLDNISAENFKEAAENVHKLKHKISILGLVKSYEIAVDYENNLTNGNTERKSDFDSILQIITKYLTTL
;
A
#
# COMPACT_ATOMS: atom_id res chain seq x y z
N MET A 1 -9.37 -4.86 23.23
CA MET A 1 -9.89 -4.35 23.08
C MET A 1 -9.91 -3.43 22.62
N SER A 2 -9.67 -3.41 22.36
CA SER A 2 -9.73 -2.59 21.90
C SER A 2 -10.90 -1.97 21.48
N GLY A 3 -11.90 -2.51 21.65
CA GLY A 3 -13.18 -2.00 21.25
C GLY A 3 -13.44 -0.61 21.73
N GLY A 4 -12.74 -0.19 22.73
CA GLY A 4 -12.91 1.14 23.27
C GLY A 4 -12.12 2.22 22.56
N ASP A 5 -11.28 1.83 21.61
CA ASP A 5 -10.34 2.77 21.02
C ASP A 5 -10.73 3.25 19.64
N LYS A 6 -11.98 3.62 19.48
CA LYS A 6 -12.48 4.14 18.19
C LYS A 6 -11.79 5.43 17.79
N ALA A 7 -11.48 6.29 18.76
CA ALA A 7 -10.76 7.54 18.47
C ALA A 7 -9.38 7.26 17.92
N PHE A 8 -8.68 6.26 18.46
CA PHE A 8 -7.37 5.88 17.97
C PHE A 8 -7.45 5.26 16.58
N GLU A 9 -8.44 4.38 16.36
CA GLU A 9 -8.67 3.77 15.04
C GLU A 9 -8.97 4.84 13.99
N GLN A 10 -9.82 5.81 14.34
CA GLN A 10 -10.14 6.88 13.41
C GLN A 10 -8.90 7.71 13.07
N LYS A 11 -8.05 7.94 14.06
CA LYS A 11 -6.81 8.67 13.85
C LYS A 11 -5.89 7.95 12.87
N LEU A 12 -5.76 6.62 13.02
CA LEU A 12 -4.98 5.81 12.10
C LEU A 12 -5.54 5.87 10.69
N ILE A 13 -6.86 5.76 10.57
CA ILE A 13 -7.54 5.84 9.28
C ILE A 13 -7.30 7.21 8.64
N ASP A 14 -7.39 8.28 9.41
CA ASP A 14 -7.14 9.63 8.91
C ASP A 14 -5.72 9.79 8.39
N ILE A 15 -4.74 9.23 9.11
CA ILE A 15 -3.35 9.24 8.68
C ILE A 15 -3.20 8.48 7.35
N ILE A 16 -3.80 7.29 7.26
CA ILE A 16 -3.75 6.49 6.04
C ILE A 16 -4.39 7.23 4.88
N LYS A 17 -5.55 7.84 5.09
CA LYS A 17 -6.24 8.60 4.05
C LYS A 17 -5.40 9.78 3.55
N SER A 18 -4.62 10.37 4.44
CA SER A 18 -3.74 11.49 4.10
C SER A 18 -2.47 11.04 3.38
N GLU A 19 -1.85 9.97 3.87
CA GLU A 19 -0.55 9.53 3.38
C GLU A 19 -0.62 8.59 2.17
N PHE A 20 -1.67 7.79 2.09
CA PHE A 20 -1.77 6.79 1.03
C PHE A 20 -1.70 7.38 -0.37
N PRO A 21 -2.45 8.45 -0.71
CA PRO A 21 -2.36 9.01 -2.06
C PRO A 21 -0.97 9.51 -2.41
N GLN A 22 -0.26 10.08 -1.45
CA GLN A 22 1.08 10.58 -1.67
C GLN A 22 2.06 9.45 -1.92
N GLU A 23 2.01 8.41 -1.08
CA GLU A 23 2.90 7.26 -1.24
C GLU A 23 2.59 6.50 -2.52
N LYS A 24 1.32 6.39 -2.87
CA LYS A 24 0.91 5.78 -4.13
C LYS A 24 1.50 6.53 -5.32
N GLN A 25 1.44 7.87 -5.30
CA GLN A 25 1.96 8.68 -6.40
C GLN A 25 3.48 8.52 -6.53
N ILE A 26 4.19 8.52 -5.40
CA ILE A 26 5.65 8.32 -5.40
C ILE A 26 6.00 6.96 -5.99
N TYR A 27 5.23 5.92 -5.61
CA TYR A 27 5.41 4.59 -6.17
C TYR A 27 5.22 4.59 -7.68
N LEU A 28 4.14 5.20 -8.16
CA LEU A 28 3.85 5.25 -9.59
C LEU A 28 4.97 5.97 -10.36
N ASP A 29 5.48 7.05 -9.80
CA ASP A 29 6.58 7.80 -10.41
C ASP A 29 7.84 6.95 -10.49
N ASN A 30 8.17 6.23 -9.42
CA ASN A 30 9.36 5.38 -9.38
C ASN A 30 9.25 4.20 -10.34
N ILE A 31 8.08 3.57 -10.41
CA ILE A 31 7.85 2.46 -11.33
C ILE A 31 7.95 2.94 -12.77
N SER A 32 7.40 4.10 -13.07
CA SER A 32 7.42 4.69 -14.41
C SER A 32 8.86 5.00 -14.85
N ALA A 33 9.70 5.41 -13.92
CA ALA A 33 11.10 5.70 -14.16
C ALA A 33 11.99 4.46 -14.06
N GLU A 34 11.42 3.29 -13.79
CA GLU A 34 12.12 2.02 -13.60
C GLU A 34 13.11 2.05 -12.44
N ASN A 35 12.81 2.87 -11.43
CA ASN A 35 13.57 2.90 -10.18
C ASN A 35 13.05 1.80 -9.26
N PHE A 36 13.37 0.55 -9.60
CA PHE A 36 12.78 -0.60 -8.92
C PHE A 36 13.15 -0.70 -7.45
N LYS A 37 14.34 -0.27 -7.09
CA LYS A 37 14.76 -0.29 -5.68
C LYS A 37 13.92 0.67 -4.85
N GLU A 38 13.75 1.89 -5.33
CA GLU A 38 12.93 2.89 -4.65
C GLU A 38 11.47 2.47 -4.66
N ALA A 39 11.01 1.88 -5.74
CA ALA A 39 9.64 1.37 -5.83
C ALA A 39 9.40 0.28 -4.79
N ALA A 40 10.39 -0.60 -4.56
CA ALA A 40 10.28 -1.62 -3.53
C ALA A 40 10.12 -1.00 -2.14
N GLU A 41 10.83 0.07 -1.87
CA GLU A 41 10.69 0.79 -0.59
C GLU A 41 9.30 1.41 -0.46
N ASN A 42 8.76 1.94 -1.56
CA ASN A 42 7.40 2.48 -1.55
C ASN A 42 6.37 1.38 -1.30
N VAL A 43 6.54 0.22 -1.93
CA VAL A 43 5.65 -0.93 -1.71
C VAL A 43 5.73 -1.37 -0.25
N HIS A 44 6.91 -1.33 0.34
CA HIS A 44 7.09 -1.67 1.75
C HIS A 44 6.23 -0.77 2.66
N LYS A 45 6.26 0.53 2.42
CA LYS A 45 5.44 1.49 3.18
C LYS A 45 3.95 1.26 2.95
N LEU A 46 3.56 1.05 1.69
CA LEU A 46 2.16 0.78 1.37
C LEU A 46 1.69 -0.52 2.01
N LYS A 47 2.57 -1.51 2.05
CA LYS A 47 2.28 -2.80 2.66
C LYS A 47 1.90 -2.64 4.14
N HIS A 48 2.59 -1.79 4.86
CA HIS A 48 2.26 -1.53 6.26
C HIS A 48 0.84 -0.97 6.40
N LYS A 49 0.45 -0.06 5.52
CA LYS A 49 -0.90 0.49 5.55
C LYS A 49 -1.95 -0.56 5.21
N ILE A 50 -1.63 -1.43 4.24
CA ILE A 50 -2.51 -2.54 3.88
C ILE A 50 -2.72 -3.46 5.09
N SER A 51 -1.66 -3.73 5.85
CA SER A 51 -1.73 -4.54 7.05
C SER A 51 -2.64 -3.90 8.10
N ILE A 52 -2.52 -2.60 8.31
CA ILE A 52 -3.35 -1.88 9.26
C ILE A 52 -4.83 -1.97 8.87
N LEU A 53 -5.11 -1.94 7.57
CA LEU A 53 -6.49 -2.06 7.08
C LEU A 53 -7.02 -3.50 7.15
N GLY A 54 -6.18 -4.47 7.49
CA GLY A 54 -6.60 -5.85 7.65
C GLY A 54 -6.84 -6.61 6.36
N LEU A 55 -6.26 -6.15 5.26
CA LEU A 55 -6.46 -6.76 3.94
C LEU A 55 -5.39 -7.84 3.71
N VAL A 56 -5.63 -9.04 4.25
CA VAL A 56 -4.64 -10.11 4.29
C VAL A 56 -4.14 -10.53 2.91
N LYS A 57 -5.05 -10.78 1.97
CA LYS A 57 -4.65 -11.21 0.62
C LYS A 57 -3.87 -10.12 -0.11
N SER A 58 -4.30 -8.88 0.05
CA SER A 58 -3.60 -7.75 -0.54
C SER A 58 -2.20 -7.60 0.04
N TYR A 59 -2.08 -7.86 1.34
CA TYR A 59 -0.78 -7.83 2.02
C TYR A 59 0.16 -8.89 1.43
N GLU A 60 -0.34 -10.11 1.22
CA GLU A 60 0.48 -11.19 0.66
C GLU A 60 0.98 -10.85 -0.73
N ILE A 61 0.12 -10.26 -1.57
CA ILE A 61 0.52 -9.82 -2.91
C ILE A 61 1.59 -8.73 -2.82
N ALA A 62 1.43 -7.82 -1.87
CA ALA A 62 2.41 -6.75 -1.67
C ALA A 62 3.77 -7.31 -1.25
N VAL A 63 3.80 -8.34 -0.40
CA VAL A 63 5.04 -9.00 0.01
C VAL A 63 5.74 -9.59 -1.21
N ASP A 64 4.99 -10.35 -2.03
CA ASP A 64 5.56 -10.96 -3.22
C ASP A 64 6.09 -9.91 -4.19
N TYR A 65 5.32 -8.85 -4.40
CA TYR A 65 5.72 -7.80 -5.32
C TYR A 65 6.96 -7.05 -4.83
N GLU A 66 7.01 -6.75 -3.54
CA GLU A 66 8.19 -6.10 -2.96
C GLU A 66 9.44 -6.93 -3.19
N ASN A 67 9.35 -8.25 -2.97
CA ASN A 67 10.47 -9.14 -3.20
C ASN A 67 10.87 -9.17 -4.67
N ASN A 68 9.89 -9.20 -5.57
CA ASN A 68 10.14 -9.18 -7.00
C ASN A 68 10.88 -7.91 -7.42
N LEU A 69 10.42 -6.76 -6.93
CA LEU A 69 11.03 -5.48 -7.27
C LEU A 69 12.46 -5.38 -6.77
N THR A 70 12.74 -5.94 -5.59
CA THR A 70 14.08 -5.96 -5.04
C THR A 70 15.05 -6.70 -5.99
N ASN A 71 14.51 -7.66 -6.75
CA ASN A 71 15.29 -8.42 -7.72
C ASN A 71 15.15 -7.88 -9.14
N GLY A 72 14.58 -6.70 -9.31
CA GLY A 72 14.39 -6.07 -10.61
C GLY A 72 13.28 -6.69 -11.44
N ASN A 73 12.35 -7.41 -10.81
CA ASN A 73 11.27 -8.13 -11.46
C ASN A 73 9.94 -7.41 -11.18
N THR A 74 9.12 -7.24 -12.22
CA THR A 74 7.83 -6.55 -12.10
C THR A 74 6.64 -7.50 -12.07
N GLU A 75 6.84 -8.78 -11.85
CA GLU A 75 5.73 -9.71 -11.66
C GLU A 75 4.88 -9.23 -10.47
N ARG A 76 3.57 -9.40 -10.57
CA ARG A 76 2.59 -8.92 -9.58
C ARG A 76 2.30 -7.43 -9.68
N LYS A 77 2.94 -6.71 -10.61
CA LYS A 77 2.67 -5.27 -10.75
C LYS A 77 1.19 -5.01 -11.03
N SER A 78 0.63 -5.76 -11.97
CA SER A 78 -0.79 -5.60 -12.34
C SER A 78 -1.71 -5.87 -11.15
N ASP A 79 -1.42 -6.91 -10.39
CA ASP A 79 -2.20 -7.25 -9.19
C ASP A 79 -2.09 -6.16 -8.15
N PHE A 80 -0.87 -5.66 -7.92
CA PHE A 80 -0.65 -4.61 -6.92
C PHE A 80 -1.33 -3.30 -7.34
N ASP A 81 -1.23 -2.94 -8.61
CA ASP A 81 -1.89 -1.73 -9.12
C ASP A 81 -3.40 -1.80 -8.93
N SER A 82 -4.00 -2.98 -9.15
CA SER A 82 -5.42 -3.19 -8.90
C SER A 82 -5.76 -3.01 -7.43
N ILE A 83 -4.90 -3.52 -6.55
CA ILE A 83 -5.07 -3.36 -5.10
C ILE A 83 -5.06 -1.88 -4.72
N LEU A 84 -4.14 -1.11 -5.29
CA LEU A 84 -4.07 0.32 -5.01
C LEU A 84 -5.36 1.04 -5.39
N GLN A 85 -5.96 0.66 -6.53
CA GLN A 85 -7.23 1.24 -6.94
C GLN A 85 -8.36 0.86 -6.00
N ILE A 86 -8.40 -0.41 -5.58
CA ILE A 86 -9.41 -0.88 -4.63
C ILE A 86 -9.29 -0.14 -3.31
N ILE A 87 -8.07 0.01 -2.80
CA ILE A 87 -7.85 0.70 -1.54
C ILE A 87 -8.22 2.17 -1.66
N THR A 88 -7.89 2.80 -2.79
CA THR A 88 -8.24 4.19 -3.02
C THR A 88 -9.75 4.39 -2.91
N LYS A 89 -10.53 3.49 -3.51
CA LYS A 89 -11.99 3.53 -3.41
C LYS A 89 -12.46 3.26 -1.98
N TYR A 90 -11.86 2.26 -1.35
CA TYR A 90 -12.22 1.89 0.02
C TYR A 90 -12.04 3.06 0.97
N LEU A 91 -10.92 3.78 0.86
CA LEU A 91 -10.64 4.91 1.73
C LEU A 91 -11.65 6.04 1.56
N THR A 92 -12.24 6.19 0.38
CA THR A 92 -13.26 7.23 0.18
C THR A 92 -14.56 6.90 0.91
N THR A 93 -14.75 5.66 1.35
CA THR A 93 -15.95 5.26 2.11
C THR A 93 -15.76 5.37 3.61
N LEU A 94 -14.57 5.66 4.05
CA LEU A 94 -14.25 5.81 5.46
C LEU A 94 -14.23 7.30 5.85
#